data_d99137a7062ef64cea3a94f888bfbf69
#
_entry.id   d99137a7062ef64cea3a94f888bfbf69
#
_cell.length_a   1.000
_cell.length_b   1.000
_cell.length_c   1.000
_cell.angle_alpha   90.00
_cell.angle_beta   90.00
_cell.angle_gamma   90.00
#
_symmetry.space_group_name_H-M   'P 1'
#
loop_
_entity.id
_entity.type
_entity.pdbx_description
1 polymer ?
#
loop_
_entity_poly.entity_id
_entity_poly.type
_entity_poly.pdbx_seq_one_letter_code
_entity_poly.pdbx_strand_id
1 'polypeptide(L)'
;TLFRSQTMREFDALCLPPVKTYSAEEIKALRLNCLASQSVFAAYLNTSPSTVQKWEQGVKHPNGPSLKLLNLVERNGLEILSC
;
A
#
# COMPACT_ATOMS: atom_id res chain seq x y z
N THR A 1 17.99 11.98 -25.60
CA THR A 1 17.92 11.62 -24.19
C THR A 1 16.52 11.61 -23.64
N LEU A 2 15.69 12.62 -23.98
CA LEU A 2 14.28 12.62 -23.57
C LEU A 2 13.54 11.42 -24.14
N PHE A 3 13.79 11.09 -25.39
CA PHE A 3 13.17 9.96 -26.04
C PHE A 3 13.58 8.66 -25.33
N ARG A 4 14.86 8.55 -25.01
CA ARG A 4 15.36 7.34 -24.33
C ARG A 4 14.76 7.21 -22.93
N SER A 5 14.68 8.32 -22.20
CA SER A 5 14.09 8.30 -20.86
C SER A 5 12.64 7.86 -20.89
N GLN A 6 11.88 8.33 -21.88
CA GLN A 6 10.50 7.96 -22.05
C GLN A 6 10.34 6.49 -22.36
N THR A 7 11.19 5.96 -23.23
CA THR A 7 11.19 4.53 -23.57
C THR A 7 11.51 3.68 -22.34
N MET A 8 12.48 4.11 -21.53
CA MET A 8 12.84 3.41 -20.32
C MET A 8 11.69 3.38 -19.32
N ARG A 9 10.94 4.47 -19.19
CA ARG A 9 9.79 4.50 -18.30
C ARG A 9 8.72 3.51 -18.73
N GLU A 10 8.43 3.43 -20.02
CA GLU A 10 7.45 2.50 -20.53
C GLU A 10 7.88 1.07 -20.26
N PHE A 11 9.15 0.77 -20.46
CA PHE A 11 9.70 -0.54 -20.20
C PHE A 11 9.58 -0.89 -18.72
N ASP A 12 9.94 0.05 -17.84
CA ASP A 12 9.86 -0.17 -16.40
C ASP A 12 8.43 -0.43 -15.95
N ALA A 13 7.46 0.29 -16.51
CA ALA A 13 6.06 0.08 -16.18
C ALA A 13 5.60 -1.32 -16.54
N LEU A 14 6.06 -1.84 -17.67
CA LEU A 14 5.71 -3.19 -18.10
C LEU A 14 6.38 -4.26 -17.25
N CYS A 15 7.51 -3.93 -16.63
CA CYS A 15 8.27 -4.86 -15.80
C CYS A 15 7.93 -4.78 -14.32
N LEU A 16 7.06 -3.85 -13.93
CA LEU A 16 6.65 -3.75 -12.53
C LEU A 16 5.86 -4.99 -12.12
N PRO A 17 6.11 -5.51 -10.90
CA PRO A 17 5.32 -6.64 -10.42
C PRO A 17 3.86 -6.22 -10.27
N PRO A 18 2.93 -7.15 -10.50
CA PRO A 18 1.52 -6.86 -10.31
C PRO A 18 1.21 -6.45 -8.88
N VAL A 19 0.24 -5.55 -8.71
CA VAL A 19 -0.19 -5.10 -7.40
C VAL A 19 -1.09 -6.19 -6.80
N LYS A 20 -0.72 -6.65 -5.62
CA LYS A 20 -1.42 -7.71 -4.91
C LYS A 20 -2.65 -7.15 -4.21
N THR A 21 -3.73 -7.91 -4.18
CA THR A 21 -4.92 -7.57 -3.39
C THR A 21 -4.81 -8.21 -2.01
N TYR A 22 -5.55 -7.67 -1.04
CA TYR A 22 -5.50 -8.12 0.34
C TYR A 22 -6.88 -8.41 0.87
N SER A 23 -7.01 -9.52 1.62
CA SER A 23 -8.22 -9.78 2.40
C SER A 23 -8.19 -8.94 3.68
N ALA A 24 -9.33 -8.90 4.39
CA ALA A 24 -9.42 -8.19 5.66
C ALA A 24 -8.39 -8.71 6.66
N GLU A 25 -8.23 -10.03 6.76
CA GLU A 25 -7.27 -10.64 7.67
C GLU A 25 -5.83 -10.31 7.28
N GLU A 26 -5.55 -10.26 5.99
CA GLU A 26 -4.21 -9.94 5.51
C GLU A 26 -3.83 -8.50 5.84
N ILE A 27 -4.77 -7.57 5.73
CA ILE A 27 -4.53 -6.17 6.07
C ILE A 27 -4.24 -6.05 7.56
N LYS A 28 -5.02 -6.71 8.39
CA LYS A 28 -4.82 -6.70 9.84
C LYS A 28 -3.46 -7.32 10.20
N ALA A 29 -3.11 -8.44 9.59
CA ALA A 29 -1.82 -9.09 9.82
C ALA A 29 -0.66 -8.18 9.43
N LEU A 30 -0.78 -7.50 8.30
CA LEU A 30 0.24 -6.57 7.84
C LEU A 30 0.43 -5.43 8.85
N ARG A 31 -0.68 -4.87 9.33
CA ARG A 31 -0.63 -3.80 10.34
C ARG A 31 0.04 -4.28 11.62
N LEU A 32 -0.35 -5.45 12.10
CA LEU A 32 0.21 -6.00 13.34
C LEU A 32 1.70 -6.31 13.20
N ASN A 33 2.12 -6.78 12.02
CA ASN A 33 3.54 -7.01 11.75
C ASN A 33 4.35 -5.72 11.78
N CYS A 34 3.71 -4.59 11.48
CA CYS A 34 4.35 -3.28 11.57
C CYS A 34 4.30 -2.70 12.98
N LEU A 35 3.70 -3.40 13.93
CA LEU A 35 3.54 -2.96 15.32
C LEU A 35 2.82 -1.62 15.39
N ALA A 36 1.83 -1.41 14.54
CA ALA A 36 1.10 -0.15 14.42
C ALA A 36 -0.34 -0.31 14.85
N SER A 37 -0.88 0.71 15.52
CA SER A 37 -2.31 0.80 15.78
C SER A 37 -3.03 1.17 14.47
N GLN A 38 -4.36 1.06 14.47
CA GLN A 38 -5.14 1.49 13.31
C GLN A 38 -4.92 2.96 13.00
N SER A 39 -4.82 3.80 14.05
CA SER A 39 -4.59 5.24 13.87
C SER A 39 -3.24 5.54 13.25
N VAL A 40 -2.19 4.90 13.73
CA VAL A 40 -0.84 5.09 13.19
C VAL A 40 -0.77 4.57 11.76
N PHE A 41 -1.31 3.40 11.50
CA PHE A 41 -1.31 2.80 10.16
C PHE A 41 -2.03 3.72 9.17
N ALA A 42 -3.20 4.25 9.59
CA ALA A 42 -3.97 5.17 8.76
C ALA A 42 -3.20 6.44 8.47
N ALA A 43 -2.49 6.98 9.47
CA ALA A 43 -1.70 8.19 9.27
C ALA A 43 -0.60 7.99 8.23
N TYR A 44 0.10 6.86 8.28
CA TYR A 44 1.13 6.56 7.29
C TYR A 44 0.55 6.39 5.88
N LEU A 45 -0.67 5.86 5.79
CA LEU A 45 -1.33 5.64 4.50
C LEU A 45 -2.13 6.85 4.04
N ASN A 46 -2.09 7.94 4.80
CA ASN A 46 -2.82 9.18 4.50
C ASN A 46 -4.32 8.93 4.37
N THR A 47 -4.87 8.17 5.30
CA THR A 47 -6.29 7.87 5.34
C THR A 47 -6.78 7.97 6.78
N SER A 48 -8.06 7.70 7.02
CA SER A 48 -8.62 7.80 8.37
C SER A 48 -8.58 6.44 9.07
N PRO A 49 -8.51 6.41 10.42
CA PRO A 49 -8.61 5.16 11.17
C PRO A 49 -9.90 4.41 10.88
N SER A 50 -11.00 5.14 10.63
CA SER A 50 -12.28 4.54 10.27
C SER A 50 -12.17 3.74 8.98
N THR A 51 -11.43 4.25 8.01
CA THR A 51 -11.22 3.55 6.75
C THR A 51 -10.44 2.25 6.96
N VAL A 52 -9.37 2.30 7.75
CA VAL A 52 -8.58 1.11 8.06
C VAL A 52 -9.45 0.08 8.79
N GLN A 53 -10.26 0.54 9.74
CA GLN A 53 -11.18 -0.34 10.45
C GLN A 53 -12.13 -1.05 9.51
N LYS A 54 -12.69 -0.33 8.55
CA LYS A 54 -13.61 -0.92 7.56
C LYS A 54 -12.90 -1.92 6.65
N TRP A 55 -11.66 -1.66 6.30
CA TRP A 55 -10.87 -2.64 5.55
C TRP A 55 -10.70 -3.94 6.35
N GLU A 56 -10.42 -3.83 7.65
CA GLU A 56 -10.17 -4.99 8.50
C GLU A 56 -11.47 -5.73 8.85
N GLN A 57 -12.61 -5.06 8.71
CA GLN A 57 -13.92 -5.68 8.89
C GLN A 57 -14.48 -6.29 7.61
N GLY A 58 -13.83 -6.04 6.48
CA GLY A 58 -14.30 -6.52 5.19
C GLY A 58 -15.45 -5.71 4.62
N VAL A 59 -15.79 -4.58 5.23
CA VAL A 59 -16.88 -3.70 4.77
C VAL A 59 -16.46 -2.92 3.54
N LYS A 60 -15.19 -2.51 3.49
CA LYS A 60 -14.61 -1.83 2.34
C LYS A 60 -13.28 -2.47 1.99
N HIS A 61 -12.85 -2.26 0.76
CA HIS A 61 -11.59 -2.78 0.27
C HIS A 61 -10.72 -1.64 -0.23
N PRO A 62 -9.42 -1.68 0.06
CA PRO A 62 -8.53 -0.68 -0.52
C PRO A 62 -8.45 -0.85 -2.02
N ASN A 63 -8.33 0.26 -2.72
CA ASN A 63 -8.21 0.26 -4.18
C ASN A 63 -7.21 1.32 -4.61
N GLY A 64 -6.80 1.26 -5.87
CA GLY A 64 -5.93 2.26 -6.47
C GLY A 64 -4.70 2.56 -5.62
N PRO A 65 -4.48 3.84 -5.29
CA PRO A 65 -3.28 4.25 -4.56
C PRO A 65 -3.12 3.57 -3.21
N SER A 66 -4.21 3.33 -2.49
CA SER A 66 -4.15 2.66 -1.19
C SER A 66 -3.59 1.26 -1.32
N LEU A 67 -4.01 0.53 -2.34
CA LEU A 67 -3.54 -0.82 -2.59
C LEU A 67 -2.05 -0.83 -2.90
N LYS A 68 -1.59 0.13 -3.70
CA LYS A 68 -0.17 0.27 -4.01
C LYS A 68 0.65 0.54 -2.76
N LEU A 69 0.14 1.40 -1.87
CA LEU A 69 0.82 1.71 -0.62
C LEU A 69 0.93 0.48 0.28
N LEU A 70 -0.12 -0.33 0.34
CA LEU A 70 -0.08 -1.57 1.12
C LEU A 70 0.98 -2.53 0.58
N ASN A 71 1.11 -2.62 -0.74
CA ASN A 71 2.14 -3.46 -1.35
C ASN A 71 3.53 -2.98 -0.99
N LEU A 72 3.75 -1.67 -0.97
CA LEU A 72 5.04 -1.08 -0.58
C LEU A 72 5.36 -1.37 0.88
N VAL A 73 4.36 -1.26 1.75
CA VAL A 73 4.54 -1.54 3.18
C VAL A 73 4.90 -3.00 3.39
N GLU A 74 4.27 -3.91 2.68
CA GLU A 74 4.57 -5.33 2.81
C GLU A 74 6.02 -5.64 2.45
N ARG A 75 6.53 -4.98 1.42
CA ARG A 75 7.90 -5.24 0.94
C ARG A 75 8.97 -4.55 1.76
N ASN A 76 8.71 -3.32 2.19
CA ASN A 76 9.73 -2.42 2.71
C ASN A 76 9.48 -1.96 4.15
N GLY A 77 8.34 -2.35 4.72
CA GLY A 77 7.96 -1.86 6.04
C GLY A 77 7.31 -0.49 5.98
N LEU A 78 6.76 -0.08 7.11
CA LEU A 78 5.99 1.16 7.18
C LEU A 78 6.85 2.39 6.99
N GLU A 79 8.14 2.30 7.29
CA GLU A 79 9.08 3.41 7.18
C GLU A 79 9.20 3.94 5.75
N ILE A 80 8.91 3.12 4.74
CA ILE A 80 8.98 3.56 3.35
C ILE A 80 8.03 4.74 3.10
N LEU A 81 6.98 4.87 3.89
CA LEU A 81 5.99 5.92 3.74
C LEU A 81 6.28 7.15 4.60
N SER A 82 7.31 7.11 5.45
CA SER A 82 7.69 8.27 6.24
C SER A 82 8.61 9.18 5.41
N CYS A 83 8.51 10.46 5.66
CA CYS A 83 9.33 11.44 4.94
C CYS A 83 10.69 11.62 5.58
#